data_b24b2f06bc4022341a908ed492149c42
#
_entry.id   b24b2f06bc4022341a908ed492149c42
#
_cell.length_a   1.000
_cell.length_b   1.000
_cell.length_c   1.000
_cell.angle_alpha   90.00
_cell.angle_beta   90.00
_cell.angle_gamma   90.00
#
_symmetry.space_group_name_H-M   'P 1'
#
loop_
_entity.id
_entity.type
_entity.pdbx_description
1 polymer ?
#
loop_
_entity_poly.entity_id
_entity_poly.type
_entity_poly.pdbx_seq_one_letter_code
_entity_poly.pdbx_strand_id
1 'polypeptide(L)'
;MSHKNLEELLRANGGPVNHLRNSPSGPNPYPVVQSEYTNWRDEQRAWQQSAVLFNQSYHMTDMYVSGPDAFKLLEKLGINSFKGFEVNKAKQYVPVSWDGYVIGDVVLCYLDKELFNLIGRPAVHNWVQYHAETGGYNVKCERDERSAARVNPVARKTYRFQVQGPNAMKIMERVLGKAPPELKFFNMCEMIIAGKKVRALRHGMAGQPGFELFGPAEEGDTVKDALVVAGHEFGLRLVGARAYSSNTLESGWVPSPMPAIYSGDERMKKYREWLKANSFEGNASLGGSYYSNNIDDYYLTPYDLGYGAFVKFDHDFIGREALEKIAGSPHKIKVTLELNDADVTQTIASQFGKEHERAKYIDFPSAVYSMYPFDRVMKDGKLAGVSTWVGYSSNERKMLTLAMLDPQYAKPGTEVTFVWGEENGGSKKPTVESHKQVEIRAVVCPVPYVASVRTQYADGGWRATGKL
;
A
#
# COMPACT_ATOMS: atom_id res chain seq x y z
N MET A 1 -10.90 30.19 8.03
CA MET A 1 -9.50 30.66 8.15
C MET A 1 -8.60 29.53 7.64
N SER A 2 -7.60 29.82 6.82
CA SER A 2 -6.64 28.81 6.37
C SER A 2 -5.59 28.61 7.48
N HIS A 3 -5.48 27.39 8.00
CA HIS A 3 -4.43 27.03 8.94
C HIS A 3 -3.08 26.98 8.23
N LYS A 4 -2.01 27.37 8.92
CA LYS A 4 -0.67 27.44 8.34
C LYS A 4 -0.04 26.05 8.22
N ASN A 5 -0.22 25.22 9.23
CA ASN A 5 0.40 23.91 9.34
C ASN A 5 -0.57 22.87 9.90
N LEU A 6 -0.13 21.59 9.87
CA LEU A 6 -0.94 20.48 10.34
C LEU A 6 -1.26 20.57 11.83
N GLU A 7 -0.32 21.02 12.67
CA GLU A 7 -0.53 21.13 14.11
C GLU A 7 -1.67 22.11 14.45
N GLU A 8 -1.70 23.28 13.80
CA GLU A 8 -2.79 24.24 13.95
C GLU A 8 -4.13 23.66 13.49
N LEU A 9 -4.14 22.94 12.36
CA LEU A 9 -5.34 22.30 11.82
C LEU A 9 -5.91 21.26 12.79
N LEU A 10 -5.07 20.39 13.33
CA LEU A 10 -5.49 19.35 14.28
C LEU A 10 -6.05 19.97 15.56
N ARG A 11 -5.39 21.01 16.10
CA ARG A 11 -5.85 21.73 17.30
C ARG A 11 -7.21 22.39 17.07
N ALA A 12 -7.39 23.05 15.94
CA ALA A 12 -8.65 23.71 15.58
C ALA A 12 -9.81 22.73 15.42
N ASN A 13 -9.52 21.49 15.03
CA ASN A 13 -10.50 20.43 14.84
C ASN A 13 -10.69 19.53 16.08
N GLY A 14 -10.19 19.93 17.26
CA GLY A 14 -10.38 19.17 18.50
C GLY A 14 -9.53 17.89 18.58
N GLY A 15 -8.38 17.87 17.93
CA GLY A 15 -7.41 16.79 17.98
C GLY A 15 -7.44 15.85 16.74
N PRO A 16 -6.44 14.96 16.66
CA PRO A 16 -6.22 14.14 15.46
C PRO A 16 -7.37 13.17 15.16
N VAL A 17 -7.89 12.46 16.15
CA VAL A 17 -8.98 11.50 15.92
C VAL A 17 -10.22 12.22 15.39
N ASN A 18 -10.59 13.34 16.02
CA ASN A 18 -11.76 14.10 15.58
C ASN A 18 -11.56 14.66 14.17
N HIS A 19 -10.37 15.20 13.86
CA HIS A 19 -10.03 15.68 12.52
C HIS A 19 -10.18 14.57 11.47
N LEU A 20 -9.50 13.43 11.67
CA LEU A 20 -9.43 12.34 10.71
C LEU A 20 -10.79 11.64 10.51
N ARG A 21 -11.56 11.45 11.59
CA ARG A 21 -12.92 10.85 11.52
C ARG A 21 -13.91 11.75 10.79
N ASN A 22 -13.80 13.06 10.96
CA ASN A 22 -14.67 14.04 10.33
C ASN A 22 -14.17 14.51 8.95
N SER A 23 -13.01 14.04 8.49
CA SER A 23 -12.51 14.34 7.15
C SER A 23 -13.44 13.77 6.08
N PRO A 24 -13.84 14.55 5.06
CA PRO A 24 -14.67 14.08 3.95
C PRO A 24 -13.88 13.25 2.92
N SER A 25 -12.56 13.11 3.08
CA SER A 25 -11.71 12.41 2.13
C SER A 25 -12.05 10.92 2.07
N GLY A 26 -12.23 10.41 0.87
CA GLY A 26 -12.37 8.99 0.58
C GLY A 26 -11.01 8.27 0.50
N PRO A 27 -10.99 7.06 -0.07
CA PRO A 27 -9.76 6.30 -0.28
C PRO A 27 -8.84 7.00 -1.28
N ASN A 28 -7.56 6.61 -1.27
CA ASN A 28 -6.61 7.14 -2.23
C ASN A 28 -7.03 6.79 -3.67
N PRO A 29 -7.15 7.77 -4.56
CA PRO A 29 -7.54 7.52 -5.94
C PRO A 29 -6.42 6.82 -6.72
N TYR A 30 -6.84 6.10 -7.77
CA TYR A 30 -5.97 5.61 -8.84
C TYR A 30 -6.28 6.47 -10.09
N PRO A 31 -5.65 7.64 -10.23
CA PRO A 31 -6.07 8.66 -11.18
C PRO A 31 -5.61 8.35 -12.61
N VAL A 32 -6.26 8.98 -13.59
CA VAL A 32 -5.95 8.92 -15.04
C VAL A 32 -6.32 7.58 -15.68
N VAL A 33 -6.12 6.47 -14.98
CA VAL A 33 -6.46 5.14 -15.48
C VAL A 33 -7.97 4.99 -15.56
N GLN A 34 -8.47 4.37 -16.63
CA GLN A 34 -9.90 4.04 -16.76
C GLN A 34 -10.37 3.18 -15.60
N SER A 35 -11.65 3.26 -15.30
CA SER A 35 -12.26 2.42 -14.26
C SER A 35 -12.07 0.92 -14.57
N GLU A 36 -12.32 0.55 -15.83
CA GLU A 36 -12.17 -0.80 -16.38
C GLU A 36 -11.78 -0.68 -17.86
N TYR A 37 -10.94 -1.59 -18.36
CA TYR A 37 -10.63 -1.72 -19.79
C TYR A 37 -11.46 -2.83 -20.45
N THR A 38 -11.64 -3.95 -19.75
CA THR A 38 -12.57 -5.02 -20.09
C THR A 38 -13.68 -5.04 -19.05
N ASN A 39 -13.51 -5.81 -17.99
CA ASN A 39 -14.24 -5.72 -16.76
C ASN A 39 -13.31 -6.18 -15.63
N TRP A 40 -13.51 -5.67 -14.41
CA TRP A 40 -12.59 -5.91 -13.30
C TRP A 40 -12.40 -7.41 -12.97
N ARG A 41 -13.37 -8.29 -13.25
CA ARG A 41 -13.25 -9.73 -13.03
C ARG A 41 -12.33 -10.39 -14.06
N ASP A 42 -12.39 -9.97 -15.31
CA ASP A 42 -11.50 -10.43 -16.37
C ASP A 42 -10.06 -9.94 -16.12
N GLU A 43 -9.93 -8.71 -15.66
CA GLU A 43 -8.64 -8.11 -15.31
C GLU A 43 -8.01 -8.79 -14.10
N GLN A 44 -8.78 -9.13 -13.05
CA GLN A 44 -8.33 -9.96 -11.94
C GLN A 44 -7.89 -11.36 -12.40
N ARG A 45 -8.70 -12.01 -13.25
CA ARG A 45 -8.36 -13.32 -13.78
C ARG A 45 -7.04 -13.31 -14.55
N ALA A 46 -6.79 -12.25 -15.31
CA ALA A 46 -5.61 -12.15 -16.14
C ALA A 46 -4.29 -12.16 -15.35
N TRP A 47 -4.22 -11.55 -14.16
CA TRP A 47 -2.97 -11.59 -13.39
C TRP A 47 -2.63 -12.98 -12.83
N GLN A 48 -3.61 -13.86 -12.66
CA GLN A 48 -3.36 -15.25 -12.25
C GLN A 48 -3.17 -16.22 -13.42
N GLN A 49 -3.81 -15.97 -14.57
CA GLN A 49 -3.91 -16.95 -15.67
C GLN A 49 -3.13 -16.58 -16.93
N SER A 50 -2.86 -15.29 -17.14
CA SER A 50 -2.15 -14.83 -18.35
C SER A 50 -1.13 -13.76 -18.04
N ALA A 51 -1.46 -12.50 -18.25
CA ALA A 51 -0.63 -11.37 -17.88
C ALA A 51 -1.45 -10.07 -17.79
N VAL A 52 -0.94 -9.12 -17.02
CA VAL A 52 -1.50 -7.79 -16.90
C VAL A 52 -0.44 -6.70 -17.04
N LEU A 53 -0.89 -5.53 -17.47
CA LEU A 53 -0.14 -4.27 -17.43
C LEU A 53 -0.86 -3.29 -16.49
N PHE A 54 -0.20 -2.93 -15.40
CA PHE A 54 -0.63 -1.84 -14.53
C PHE A 54 0.05 -0.54 -14.98
N ASN A 55 -0.74 0.51 -15.20
CA ASN A 55 -0.20 1.86 -15.36
C ASN A 55 -0.13 2.55 -14.00
N GLN A 56 1.06 2.60 -13.42
CA GLN A 56 1.31 3.16 -12.10
C GLN A 56 1.86 4.59 -12.13
N SER A 57 1.87 5.22 -13.30
CA SER A 57 2.54 6.50 -13.54
C SER A 57 2.01 7.67 -12.70
N TYR A 58 0.77 7.61 -12.16
CA TYR A 58 0.13 8.80 -11.62
C TYR A 58 -0.21 8.76 -10.14
N HIS A 59 -0.37 7.59 -9.52
CA HIS A 59 -0.91 7.49 -8.15
C HIS A 59 0.14 7.47 -7.04
N MET A 60 1.41 7.34 -7.40
CA MET A 60 2.55 7.41 -6.47
C MET A 60 3.41 8.63 -6.77
N THR A 61 3.99 9.21 -5.73
CA THR A 61 5.05 10.21 -5.84
C THR A 61 6.38 9.50 -6.04
N ASP A 62 7.20 9.99 -6.95
CA ASP A 62 8.63 9.70 -7.01
C ASP A 62 9.37 10.84 -6.32
N MET A 63 10.29 10.52 -5.41
CA MET A 63 11.19 11.52 -4.82
C MET A 63 12.63 11.09 -5.00
N TYR A 64 13.36 11.89 -5.73
CA TYR A 64 14.79 11.73 -5.94
C TYR A 64 15.54 12.40 -4.80
N VAL A 65 16.37 11.62 -4.10
CA VAL A 65 17.25 12.10 -3.05
C VAL A 65 18.69 11.95 -3.56
N SER A 66 19.39 13.08 -3.71
CA SER A 66 20.74 13.10 -4.25
C SER A 66 21.69 13.88 -3.35
N GLY A 67 22.97 13.55 -3.41
CA GLY A 67 24.05 14.22 -2.68
C GLY A 67 24.84 13.29 -1.77
N PRO A 68 25.99 13.78 -1.25
CA PRO A 68 26.96 12.96 -0.54
C PRO A 68 26.42 12.34 0.76
N ASP A 69 25.41 12.96 1.39
CA ASP A 69 24.80 12.43 2.61
C ASP A 69 23.49 11.63 2.35
N ALA A 70 23.09 11.42 1.08
CA ALA A 70 21.81 10.76 0.76
C ALA A 70 21.73 9.33 1.33
N PHE A 71 22.80 8.55 1.20
CA PHE A 71 22.86 7.20 1.78
C PHE A 71 22.70 7.25 3.31
N LYS A 72 23.49 8.11 3.99
CA LYS A 72 23.46 8.28 5.44
C LYS A 72 22.10 8.73 5.97
N LEU A 73 21.44 9.66 5.29
CA LEU A 73 20.08 10.10 5.63
C LEU A 73 19.11 8.94 5.56
N LEU A 74 19.09 8.19 4.45
CA LEU A 74 18.16 7.09 4.23
C LEU A 74 18.42 5.92 5.18
N GLU A 75 19.66 5.60 5.45
CA GLU A 75 20.05 4.60 6.46
C GLU A 75 19.56 4.99 7.86
N LYS A 76 19.73 6.27 8.26
CA LYS A 76 19.26 6.77 9.56
C LYS A 76 17.76 6.72 9.76
N LEU A 77 16.98 6.76 8.70
CA LEU A 77 15.52 6.79 8.78
C LEU A 77 14.85 5.41 8.59
N GLY A 78 15.54 4.44 7.99
CA GLY A 78 14.96 3.13 7.66
C GLY A 78 15.33 2.04 8.65
N ILE A 79 14.38 1.16 8.97
CA ILE A 79 14.62 -0.03 9.81
C ILE A 79 15.41 -1.13 9.08
N ASN A 80 15.54 -0.99 7.75
CA ASN A 80 16.15 -1.99 6.89
C ASN A 80 17.67 -1.92 6.96
N SER A 81 18.37 -3.07 6.92
CA SER A 81 19.82 -3.07 6.73
C SER A 81 20.22 -2.41 5.41
N PHE A 82 21.23 -1.56 5.47
CA PHE A 82 21.85 -0.96 4.28
C PHE A 82 23.14 -1.69 3.88
N LYS A 83 23.51 -2.76 4.61
CA LYS A 83 24.67 -3.59 4.28
C LYS A 83 24.47 -4.26 2.91
N GLY A 84 25.42 -4.02 2.00
CA GLY A 84 25.36 -4.55 0.64
C GLY A 84 24.28 -3.92 -0.25
N PHE A 85 23.70 -2.79 0.17
CA PHE A 85 22.81 -2.00 -0.67
C PHE A 85 23.67 -1.13 -1.61
N GLU A 86 23.53 -1.37 -2.89
CA GLU A 86 24.39 -0.81 -3.94
C GLU A 86 23.57 -0.44 -5.17
N VAL A 87 24.19 0.26 -6.12
CA VAL A 87 23.57 0.68 -7.37
C VAL A 87 22.89 -0.50 -8.08
N ASN A 88 21.71 -0.25 -8.63
CA ASN A 88 20.80 -1.22 -9.24
C ASN A 88 20.15 -2.22 -8.26
N LYS A 89 20.15 -1.93 -6.97
CA LYS A 89 19.29 -2.63 -6.00
C LYS A 89 18.14 -1.75 -5.54
N ALA A 90 17.04 -2.39 -5.15
CA ALA A 90 15.93 -1.77 -4.47
C ALA A 90 15.61 -2.49 -3.17
N LYS A 91 14.77 -1.89 -2.34
CA LYS A 91 14.20 -2.51 -1.14
C LYS A 91 12.84 -1.91 -0.81
N GLN A 92 12.00 -2.67 -0.12
CA GLN A 92 10.86 -2.11 0.58
C GLN A 92 11.37 -1.38 1.80
N TYR A 93 11.34 -0.07 1.75
CA TYR A 93 11.92 0.82 2.74
C TYR A 93 10.84 1.25 3.74
N VAL A 94 11.11 1.03 5.02
CA VAL A 94 10.13 1.26 6.10
C VAL A 94 10.73 2.17 7.17
N PRO A 95 10.42 3.46 7.17
CA PRO A 95 10.70 4.34 8.30
C PRO A 95 9.67 4.20 9.42
N VAL A 96 10.11 4.44 10.64
CA VAL A 96 9.27 4.44 11.84
C VAL A 96 9.42 5.74 12.63
N SER A 97 8.45 6.00 13.51
CA SER A 97 8.52 7.07 14.51
C SER A 97 9.56 6.75 15.59
N TRP A 98 9.83 7.73 16.46
CA TRP A 98 10.70 7.50 17.62
C TRP A 98 10.17 6.42 18.57
N ASP A 99 8.86 6.19 18.57
CA ASP A 99 8.18 5.16 19.37
C ASP A 99 8.08 3.80 18.66
N GLY A 100 8.73 3.66 17.50
CA GLY A 100 8.78 2.40 16.74
C GLY A 100 7.54 2.09 15.91
N TYR A 101 6.59 3.00 15.78
CA TYR A 101 5.42 2.83 14.91
C TYR A 101 5.72 3.25 13.48
N VAL A 102 5.10 2.58 12.52
CA VAL A 102 5.35 2.78 11.09
C VAL A 102 4.89 4.17 10.63
N ILE A 103 5.76 4.89 9.91
CA ILE A 103 5.41 6.10 9.16
C ILE A 103 4.78 5.73 7.81
N GLY A 104 5.22 4.65 7.22
CA GLY A 104 4.77 4.10 5.95
C GLY A 104 5.81 3.19 5.35
N ASP A 105 5.56 2.75 4.12
CA ASP A 105 6.52 2.00 3.34
C ASP A 105 6.53 2.48 1.88
N VAL A 106 7.69 2.41 1.25
CA VAL A 106 7.91 2.77 -0.16
C VAL A 106 8.94 1.83 -0.77
N VAL A 107 8.98 1.78 -2.09
CA VAL A 107 10.12 1.17 -2.79
C VAL A 107 11.26 2.19 -2.83
N LEU A 108 12.42 1.83 -2.30
CA LEU A 108 13.65 2.62 -2.39
C LEU A 108 14.57 2.00 -3.43
N CYS A 109 14.84 2.73 -4.51
CA CYS A 109 15.74 2.35 -5.58
C CYS A 109 17.07 3.08 -5.45
N TYR A 110 18.20 2.37 -5.53
CA TYR A 110 19.54 2.94 -5.63
C TYR A 110 19.91 3.06 -7.12
N LEU A 111 19.69 4.25 -7.69
CA LEU A 111 19.75 4.45 -9.13
C LEU A 111 21.16 4.67 -9.66
N ASP A 112 21.99 5.44 -8.93
CA ASP A 112 23.37 5.77 -9.29
C ASP A 112 24.08 6.24 -8.02
N LYS A 113 25.42 6.42 -8.09
CA LYS A 113 26.20 6.96 -6.97
C LYS A 113 25.52 8.24 -6.45
N GLU A 114 25.25 8.26 -5.14
CA GLU A 114 24.58 9.38 -4.47
C GLU A 114 23.20 9.76 -5.04
N LEU A 115 22.52 8.85 -5.74
CA LEU A 115 21.19 9.07 -6.31
C LEU A 115 20.23 7.94 -5.98
N PHE A 116 19.17 8.28 -5.28
CA PHE A 116 18.12 7.36 -4.85
C PHE A 116 16.76 7.84 -5.33
N ASN A 117 15.83 6.92 -5.53
CA ASN A 117 14.43 7.24 -5.79
C ASN A 117 13.54 6.49 -4.80
N LEU A 118 12.67 7.22 -4.12
CA LEU A 118 11.61 6.70 -3.26
C LEU A 118 10.29 6.75 -4.04
N ILE A 119 9.61 5.62 -4.13
CA ILE A 119 8.36 5.49 -4.88
C ILE A 119 7.26 5.01 -3.95
N GLY A 120 6.22 5.80 -3.77
CA GLY A 120 5.10 5.45 -2.92
C GLY A 120 4.19 6.63 -2.57
N ARG A 121 3.53 6.53 -1.42
CA ARG A 121 2.64 7.58 -0.91
C ARG A 121 3.41 8.67 -0.17
N PRO A 122 2.91 9.92 -0.18
CA PRO A 122 3.66 11.09 0.30
C PRO A 122 4.14 11.07 1.75
N ALA A 123 3.53 10.30 2.66
CA ALA A 123 3.91 10.31 4.08
C ALA A 123 5.40 10.02 4.31
N VAL A 124 5.95 8.98 3.66
CA VAL A 124 7.39 8.67 3.76
C VAL A 124 8.25 9.76 3.12
N HIS A 125 7.80 10.29 1.98
CA HIS A 125 8.52 11.39 1.30
C HIS A 125 8.58 12.65 2.18
N ASN A 126 7.47 13.00 2.84
CA ASN A 126 7.42 14.12 3.77
C ASN A 126 8.36 13.90 4.97
N TRP A 127 8.37 12.68 5.51
CA TRP A 127 9.26 12.30 6.59
C TRP A 127 10.74 12.44 6.22
N VAL A 128 11.14 11.89 5.07
CA VAL A 128 12.51 11.99 4.57
C VAL A 128 12.90 13.43 4.28
N GLN A 129 12.02 14.21 3.65
CA GLN A 129 12.30 15.61 3.34
C GLN A 129 12.44 16.47 4.59
N TYR A 130 11.58 16.28 5.61
CA TYR A 130 11.72 16.96 6.89
C TYR A 130 13.10 16.74 7.51
N HIS A 131 13.55 15.49 7.57
CA HIS A 131 14.86 15.17 8.11
C HIS A 131 16.02 15.66 7.23
N ALA A 132 15.85 15.68 5.93
CA ALA A 132 16.82 16.28 5.00
C ALA A 132 17.00 17.79 5.29
N GLU A 133 15.90 18.51 5.49
CA GLU A 133 15.92 19.97 5.69
C GLU A 133 16.34 20.38 7.11
N THR A 134 16.07 19.54 8.12
CA THR A 134 16.32 19.90 9.54
C THR A 134 17.50 19.18 10.16
N GLY A 135 18.01 18.13 9.55
CA GLY A 135 19.03 17.24 10.10
C GLY A 135 20.48 17.60 9.71
N GLY A 136 20.69 18.69 8.96
CA GLY A 136 22.03 19.12 8.54
C GLY A 136 22.71 18.24 7.49
N TYR A 137 21.94 17.49 6.70
CA TYR A 137 22.45 16.64 5.61
C TYR A 137 22.69 17.46 4.34
N ASN A 138 23.80 17.19 3.67
CA ASN A 138 24.07 17.75 2.34
C ASN A 138 23.40 16.90 1.26
N VAL A 139 22.09 17.12 1.08
CA VAL A 139 21.24 16.41 0.14
C VAL A 139 20.25 17.35 -0.54
N LYS A 140 19.79 16.94 -1.73
CA LYS A 140 18.72 17.58 -2.47
C LYS A 140 17.56 16.58 -2.62
N CYS A 141 16.35 17.00 -2.30
CA CYS A 141 15.13 16.25 -2.53
C CYS A 141 14.34 16.88 -3.68
N GLU A 142 14.12 16.13 -4.75
CA GLU A 142 13.33 16.56 -5.92
C GLU A 142 12.12 15.64 -6.08
N ARG A 143 10.94 16.23 -6.15
CA ARG A 143 9.69 15.48 -6.28
C ARG A 143 9.18 15.48 -7.72
N ASP A 144 8.68 14.34 -8.14
CA ASP A 144 7.74 14.14 -9.23
C ASP A 144 6.41 13.75 -8.61
N GLU A 145 5.54 14.74 -8.42
CA GLU A 145 4.36 14.59 -7.57
C GLU A 145 3.28 13.72 -8.22
N ARG A 146 2.65 12.88 -7.41
CA ARG A 146 1.47 12.12 -7.81
C ARG A 146 0.33 13.03 -8.21
N SER A 147 -0.60 12.51 -9.00
CA SER A 147 -1.88 13.16 -9.23
C SER A 147 -2.98 12.57 -8.34
N ALA A 148 -3.85 13.42 -7.81
CA ALA A 148 -5.12 13.01 -7.22
C ALA A 148 -6.31 13.33 -8.14
N ALA A 149 -6.09 14.11 -9.20
CA ALA A 149 -7.12 14.53 -10.14
C ALA A 149 -7.31 13.48 -11.25
N ARG A 150 -8.58 13.17 -11.57
CA ARG A 150 -8.94 12.33 -12.74
C ARG A 150 -8.92 13.14 -14.02
N VAL A 151 -9.27 14.43 -13.93
CA VAL A 151 -9.27 15.40 -15.02
C VAL A 151 -8.16 16.40 -14.75
N ASN A 152 -7.42 16.81 -15.79
CA ASN A 152 -6.24 17.66 -15.65
C ASN A 152 -5.24 17.14 -14.61
N PRO A 153 -4.69 15.94 -14.79
CA PRO A 153 -3.73 15.36 -13.86
C PRO A 153 -2.45 16.19 -13.83
N VAL A 154 -1.73 16.10 -12.73
CA VAL A 154 -0.38 16.66 -12.62
C VAL A 154 0.50 16.05 -13.69
N ALA A 155 1.25 16.89 -14.42
CA ALA A 155 2.22 16.41 -15.39
C ALA A 155 3.33 15.63 -14.67
N ARG A 156 3.60 14.42 -15.16
CA ARG A 156 4.62 13.54 -14.59
C ARG A 156 5.92 13.67 -15.38
N LYS A 157 7.04 13.51 -14.66
CA LYS A 157 8.37 13.42 -15.26
C LYS A 157 8.75 11.97 -15.59
N THR A 158 8.12 11.00 -14.89
CA THR A 158 8.44 9.57 -14.98
C THR A 158 7.19 8.77 -15.28
N TYR A 159 7.22 7.91 -16.31
CA TYR A 159 6.23 6.86 -16.45
C TYR A 159 6.61 5.64 -15.60
N ARG A 160 5.61 4.86 -15.22
CA ARG A 160 5.79 3.61 -14.46
C ARG A 160 4.74 2.60 -14.87
N PHE A 161 5.20 1.47 -15.39
CA PHE A 161 4.35 0.33 -15.79
C PHE A 161 4.80 -0.93 -15.08
N GLN A 162 3.85 -1.79 -14.73
CA GLN A 162 4.18 -3.11 -14.25
C GLN A 162 3.53 -4.17 -15.13
N VAL A 163 4.37 -5.01 -15.74
CA VAL A 163 3.96 -6.23 -16.46
C VAL A 163 4.13 -7.40 -15.51
N GLN A 164 3.07 -8.15 -15.24
CA GLN A 164 3.16 -9.34 -14.39
C GLN A 164 2.11 -10.39 -14.76
N GLY A 165 2.35 -11.61 -14.31
CA GLY A 165 1.51 -12.77 -14.55
C GLY A 165 2.32 -13.96 -15.06
N PRO A 166 1.70 -15.15 -15.21
CA PRO A 166 2.38 -16.34 -15.71
C PRO A 166 3.06 -16.16 -17.08
N ASN A 167 2.51 -15.31 -17.94
CA ASN A 167 3.05 -15.02 -19.27
C ASN A 167 3.95 -13.77 -19.32
N ALA A 168 4.18 -13.08 -18.20
CA ALA A 168 4.94 -11.82 -18.19
C ALA A 168 6.34 -11.97 -18.80
N MET A 169 7.03 -13.06 -18.48
CA MET A 169 8.39 -13.29 -19.00
C MET A 169 8.40 -13.52 -20.51
N LYS A 170 7.37 -14.20 -21.07
CA LYS A 170 7.21 -14.40 -22.52
C LYS A 170 6.97 -13.07 -23.24
N ILE A 171 6.18 -12.18 -22.62
CA ILE A 171 5.94 -10.83 -23.16
C ILE A 171 7.25 -10.03 -23.17
N MET A 172 8.02 -10.09 -22.08
CA MET A 172 9.32 -9.42 -22.02
C MET A 172 10.30 -9.97 -23.04
N GLU A 173 10.36 -11.29 -23.25
CA GLU A 173 11.17 -11.91 -24.29
C GLU A 173 10.74 -11.45 -25.69
N ARG A 174 9.44 -11.39 -25.96
CA ARG A 174 8.88 -10.92 -27.24
C ARG A 174 9.22 -9.47 -27.54
N VAL A 175 9.07 -8.59 -26.55
CA VAL A 175 9.32 -7.14 -26.75
C VAL A 175 10.81 -6.83 -26.83
N LEU A 176 11.67 -7.61 -26.16
CA LEU A 176 13.12 -7.44 -26.20
C LEU A 176 13.78 -8.15 -27.40
N GLY A 177 13.09 -9.09 -28.05
CA GLY A 177 13.66 -9.97 -29.08
C GLY A 177 14.69 -10.99 -28.55
N LYS A 178 14.80 -11.13 -27.24
CA LYS A 178 15.68 -12.06 -26.52
C LYS A 178 15.18 -12.28 -25.10
N ALA A 179 15.65 -13.34 -24.45
CA ALA A 179 15.34 -13.59 -23.04
C ALA A 179 15.70 -12.35 -22.16
N PRO A 180 14.80 -11.93 -21.25
CA PRO A 180 15.13 -10.89 -20.30
C PRO A 180 16.28 -11.34 -19.38
N PRO A 181 17.10 -10.39 -18.87
CA PRO A 181 18.17 -10.72 -17.95
C PRO A 181 17.68 -11.44 -16.70
N GLU A 182 18.41 -12.45 -16.24
CA GLU A 182 18.17 -13.04 -14.93
C GLU A 182 18.56 -12.04 -13.85
N LEU A 183 17.59 -11.67 -13.03
CA LEU A 183 17.77 -10.73 -11.90
C LEU A 183 17.25 -11.36 -10.62
N LYS A 184 17.88 -11.04 -9.50
CA LYS A 184 17.33 -11.32 -8.19
C LYS A 184 16.15 -10.36 -7.91
N PHE A 185 15.23 -10.79 -7.06
CA PHE A 185 14.12 -9.93 -6.61
C PHE A 185 14.66 -8.60 -6.05
N PHE A 186 14.00 -7.51 -6.40
CA PHE A 186 14.42 -6.13 -6.08
C PHE A 186 15.80 -5.74 -6.64
N ASN A 187 16.28 -6.40 -7.70
CA ASN A 187 17.37 -5.88 -8.50
C ASN A 187 16.86 -5.23 -9.78
N MET A 188 17.62 -4.28 -10.29
CA MET A 188 17.30 -3.51 -11.49
C MET A 188 18.34 -3.74 -12.57
N CYS A 189 17.92 -3.53 -13.82
CA CYS A 189 18.82 -3.39 -14.96
C CYS A 189 18.26 -2.40 -15.96
N GLU A 190 19.02 -2.04 -16.96
CA GLU A 190 18.56 -1.28 -18.12
C GLU A 190 18.21 -2.23 -19.26
N MET A 191 17.10 -1.94 -19.94
CA MET A 191 16.62 -2.64 -21.13
C MET A 191 16.33 -1.65 -22.23
N ILE A 192 16.30 -2.11 -23.49
CA ILE A 192 15.87 -1.29 -24.63
C ILE A 192 14.53 -1.87 -25.10
N ILE A 193 13.47 -1.07 -25.03
CA ILE A 193 12.13 -1.41 -25.52
C ILE A 193 11.72 -0.37 -26.56
N ALA A 194 11.40 -0.80 -27.76
CA ALA A 194 11.05 0.07 -28.90
C ALA A 194 12.05 1.24 -29.11
N GLY A 195 13.36 0.95 -28.95
CA GLY A 195 14.42 1.95 -29.07
C GLY A 195 14.57 2.89 -27.88
N LYS A 196 13.77 2.75 -26.83
CA LYS A 196 13.80 3.55 -25.62
C LYS A 196 14.55 2.86 -24.49
N LYS A 197 15.34 3.62 -23.73
CA LYS A 197 16.06 3.13 -22.55
C LYS A 197 15.11 3.04 -21.38
N VAL A 198 14.88 1.83 -20.88
CA VAL A 198 13.93 1.55 -19.82
C VAL A 198 14.68 0.95 -18.63
N ARG A 199 14.46 1.48 -17.44
CA ARG A 199 14.94 0.83 -16.22
C ARG A 199 13.88 -0.17 -15.76
N ALA A 200 14.32 -1.40 -15.52
CA ALA A 200 13.47 -2.52 -15.15
C ALA A 200 13.82 -3.02 -13.75
N LEU A 201 12.87 -2.98 -12.84
CA LEU A 201 12.95 -3.56 -11.51
C LEU A 201 12.26 -4.92 -11.52
N ARG A 202 12.96 -5.97 -11.09
CA ARG A 202 12.33 -7.28 -10.90
C ARG A 202 11.44 -7.26 -9.67
N HIS A 203 10.14 -7.16 -9.90
CA HIS A 203 9.11 -7.01 -8.88
C HIS A 203 7.77 -7.56 -9.37
N GLY A 204 6.86 -7.91 -8.45
CA GLY A 204 5.50 -8.32 -8.75
C GLY A 204 4.56 -7.93 -7.62
N MET A 205 3.44 -7.29 -7.95
CA MET A 205 2.48 -6.75 -6.97
C MET A 205 1.40 -7.76 -6.58
N ALA A 206 0.87 -8.52 -7.54
CA ALA A 206 -0.18 -9.50 -7.29
C ALA A 206 0.36 -10.91 -7.00
N GLY A 207 1.61 -11.01 -6.49
CA GLY A 207 2.24 -12.28 -6.19
C GLY A 207 2.55 -13.11 -7.43
N GLN A 208 2.83 -12.46 -8.57
CA GLN A 208 3.13 -13.07 -9.84
C GLN A 208 4.46 -12.56 -10.40
N PRO A 209 5.17 -13.35 -11.24
CA PRO A 209 6.40 -12.92 -11.90
C PRO A 209 6.20 -11.67 -12.76
N GLY A 210 7.20 -10.80 -12.82
CA GLY A 210 7.16 -9.64 -13.69
C GLY A 210 8.25 -8.62 -13.47
N PHE A 211 8.07 -7.48 -14.13
CA PHE A 211 8.95 -6.33 -14.02
C PHE A 211 8.13 -5.04 -13.84
N GLU A 212 8.65 -4.16 -13.02
CA GLU A 212 8.25 -2.76 -12.99
C GLU A 212 9.21 -1.97 -13.89
N LEU A 213 8.66 -1.28 -14.88
CA LEU A 213 9.38 -0.59 -15.95
C LEU A 213 9.16 0.91 -15.80
N PHE A 214 10.23 1.70 -15.83
CA PHE A 214 10.13 3.14 -15.70
C PHE A 214 11.18 3.90 -16.52
N GLY A 215 10.86 5.13 -16.86
CA GLY A 215 11.68 6.02 -17.66
C GLY A 215 11.02 7.40 -17.82
N PRO A 216 11.58 8.28 -18.68
CA PRO A 216 11.02 9.61 -18.93
C PRO A 216 9.56 9.55 -19.41
N ALA A 217 8.69 10.40 -18.84
CA ALA A 217 7.25 10.34 -19.08
C ALA A 217 6.88 10.47 -20.58
N GLU A 218 7.63 11.25 -21.34
CA GLU A 218 7.44 11.45 -22.78
C GLU A 218 7.68 10.20 -23.63
N GLU A 219 8.36 9.20 -23.07
CA GLU A 219 8.61 7.92 -23.73
C GLU A 219 7.58 6.84 -23.37
N GLY A 220 6.73 7.13 -22.37
CA GLY A 220 5.83 6.16 -21.75
C GLY A 220 4.86 5.52 -22.75
N ASP A 221 4.22 6.30 -23.61
CA ASP A 221 3.25 5.74 -24.59
C ASP A 221 3.94 4.79 -25.59
N THR A 222 5.14 5.14 -26.07
CA THR A 222 5.92 4.27 -26.98
C THR A 222 6.21 2.90 -26.31
N VAL A 223 6.62 2.92 -25.06
CA VAL A 223 6.94 1.69 -24.31
C VAL A 223 5.67 0.89 -24.01
N LYS A 224 4.60 1.56 -23.58
CA LYS A 224 3.31 0.92 -23.31
C LYS A 224 2.76 0.22 -24.55
N ASP A 225 2.76 0.90 -25.69
CA ASP A 225 2.21 0.36 -26.94
C ASP A 225 3.00 -0.86 -27.42
N ALA A 226 4.33 -0.83 -27.29
CA ALA A 226 5.17 -1.98 -27.59
C ALA A 226 4.84 -3.20 -26.69
N LEU A 227 4.61 -2.97 -25.39
CA LEU A 227 4.21 -4.00 -24.44
C LEU A 227 2.82 -4.56 -24.76
N VAL A 228 1.87 -3.71 -25.12
CA VAL A 228 0.50 -4.11 -25.47
C VAL A 228 0.50 -4.96 -26.75
N VAL A 229 1.22 -4.52 -27.78
CA VAL A 229 1.35 -5.27 -29.03
C VAL A 229 1.99 -6.63 -28.78
N ALA A 230 3.13 -6.68 -28.07
CA ALA A 230 3.80 -7.93 -27.74
C ALA A 230 2.96 -8.85 -26.83
N GLY A 231 2.16 -8.25 -25.95
CA GLY A 231 1.35 -8.99 -24.99
C GLY A 231 0.05 -9.55 -25.55
N HIS A 232 -0.40 -9.11 -26.72
CA HIS A 232 -1.69 -9.51 -27.30
C HIS A 232 -1.84 -11.04 -27.44
N GLU A 233 -0.84 -11.68 -28.01
CA GLU A 233 -0.82 -13.14 -28.21
C GLU A 233 -0.75 -13.95 -26.90
N PHE A 234 -0.30 -13.32 -25.80
CA PHE A 234 -0.16 -13.93 -24.47
C PHE A 234 -1.32 -13.60 -23.53
N GLY A 235 -2.38 -12.96 -24.04
CA GLY A 235 -3.56 -12.63 -23.26
C GLY A 235 -3.36 -11.49 -22.27
N LEU A 236 -2.46 -10.54 -22.56
CA LEU A 236 -2.26 -9.34 -21.75
C LEU A 236 -3.55 -8.53 -21.60
N ARG A 237 -3.87 -8.12 -20.36
CA ARG A 237 -4.94 -7.16 -20.07
C ARG A 237 -4.36 -5.91 -19.43
N LEU A 238 -4.87 -4.76 -19.84
CA LEU A 238 -4.69 -3.53 -19.07
C LEU A 238 -5.57 -3.60 -17.82
N VAL A 239 -5.05 -3.12 -16.69
CA VAL A 239 -5.80 -3.15 -15.43
C VAL A 239 -6.37 -1.78 -15.13
N GLY A 240 -7.69 -1.73 -14.96
CA GLY A 240 -8.43 -0.54 -14.56
C GLY A 240 -8.33 -0.25 -13.06
N ALA A 241 -8.78 0.95 -12.69
CA ALA A 241 -8.73 1.44 -11.32
C ALA A 241 -9.49 0.56 -10.32
N ARG A 242 -10.59 -0.08 -10.74
CA ARG A 242 -11.39 -0.98 -9.90
C ARG A 242 -10.63 -2.25 -9.55
N ALA A 243 -10.09 -2.96 -10.54
CA ALA A 243 -9.33 -4.18 -10.29
C ALA A 243 -8.03 -3.89 -9.53
N TYR A 244 -7.33 -2.79 -9.84
CA TYR A 244 -6.07 -2.44 -9.21
C TYR A 244 -6.13 -2.46 -7.68
N SER A 245 -7.16 -1.86 -7.08
CA SER A 245 -7.30 -1.74 -5.64
C SER A 245 -7.49 -3.08 -4.90
N SER A 246 -7.81 -4.16 -5.62
CA SER A 246 -8.07 -5.48 -5.04
C SER A 246 -6.88 -6.45 -5.07
N ASN A 247 -5.77 -6.11 -5.79
CA ASN A 247 -4.63 -7.01 -5.90
C ASN A 247 -3.98 -7.36 -4.54
N THR A 248 -4.07 -6.46 -3.59
CA THR A 248 -3.56 -6.60 -2.22
C THR A 248 -4.23 -7.74 -1.44
N LEU A 249 -5.49 -8.06 -1.74
CA LEU A 249 -6.21 -9.17 -1.08
C LEU A 249 -5.58 -10.52 -1.37
N GLU A 250 -5.01 -10.69 -2.57
CA GLU A 250 -4.37 -11.93 -2.99
C GLU A 250 -2.89 -11.99 -2.58
N SER A 251 -2.19 -10.85 -2.63
CA SER A 251 -0.77 -10.75 -2.27
C SER A 251 -0.50 -10.54 -0.78
N GLY A 252 -1.52 -10.12 -0.02
CA GLY A 252 -1.41 -9.92 1.43
C GLY A 252 -0.59 -8.71 1.85
N TRP A 253 -0.29 -7.78 0.93
CA TRP A 253 0.36 -6.54 1.28
C TRP A 253 -0.66 -5.51 1.77
N VAL A 254 -0.44 -4.90 2.95
CA VAL A 254 -1.32 -3.86 3.50
C VAL A 254 -0.98 -2.52 2.85
N PRO A 255 -1.86 -1.96 2.02
CA PRO A 255 -1.59 -0.68 1.37
C PRO A 255 -1.79 0.46 2.37
N SER A 256 -0.71 1.07 2.79
CA SER A 256 -0.69 2.24 3.65
C SER A 256 -1.28 2.03 5.04
N PRO A 257 -0.49 1.58 5.98
CA PRO A 257 -0.78 1.78 7.39
C PRO A 257 -0.91 3.28 7.69
N MET A 258 -1.68 3.63 8.71
CA MET A 258 -1.78 5.02 9.15
C MET A 258 -0.41 5.51 9.64
N PRO A 259 0.12 6.63 9.13
CA PRO A 259 1.41 7.14 9.56
C PRO A 259 1.38 7.58 11.04
N ALA A 260 2.35 7.14 11.81
CA ALA A 260 2.45 7.41 13.24
C ALA A 260 3.01 8.82 13.50
N ILE A 261 2.28 9.85 13.07
CA ILE A 261 2.73 11.26 13.13
C ILE A 261 1.84 12.16 14.00
N TYR A 262 0.71 11.62 14.45
CA TYR A 262 -0.30 12.43 15.16
C TYR A 262 -0.20 12.32 16.70
N SER A 263 0.78 11.57 17.23
CA SER A 263 0.99 11.38 18.67
C SER A 263 1.34 12.68 19.39
N GLY A 264 1.24 12.67 20.73
CA GLY A 264 1.59 13.81 21.57
C GLY A 264 3.09 14.11 21.73
N ASP A 265 3.98 13.33 21.10
CA ASP A 265 5.43 13.53 21.17
C ASP A 265 5.84 14.92 20.64
N GLU A 266 6.67 15.64 21.37
CA GLU A 266 7.11 17.00 21.00
C GLU A 266 7.94 17.03 19.71
N ARG A 267 8.65 15.93 19.38
CA ARG A 267 9.39 15.81 18.11
C ARG A 267 8.41 15.67 16.94
N MET A 268 7.32 14.91 17.15
CA MET A 268 6.22 14.81 16.18
C MET A 268 5.46 16.12 16.02
N LYS A 269 5.29 16.89 17.09
CA LYS A 269 4.70 18.22 17.02
C LYS A 269 5.52 19.14 16.10
N LYS A 270 6.86 19.17 16.24
CA LYS A 270 7.75 19.92 15.34
C LYS A 270 7.59 19.50 13.89
N TYR A 271 7.48 18.19 13.62
CA TYR A 271 7.20 17.68 12.31
C TYR A 271 5.85 18.16 11.76
N ARG A 272 4.78 18.14 12.56
CA ARG A 272 3.45 18.66 12.17
C ARG A 272 3.43 20.18 11.99
N GLU A 273 4.27 20.92 12.69
CA GLU A 273 4.46 22.37 12.49
C GLU A 273 5.19 22.67 11.16
N TRP A 274 6.03 21.76 10.69
CA TRP A 274 6.68 21.82 9.37
C TRP A 274 5.71 21.45 8.24
N LEU A 275 4.83 20.46 8.44
CA LEU A 275 3.84 20.02 7.46
C LEU A 275 2.77 21.10 7.20
N LYS A 276 2.47 21.34 5.94
CA LYS A 276 1.35 22.25 5.58
C LYS A 276 0.01 21.65 5.99
N ALA A 277 -0.96 22.51 6.34
CA ALA A 277 -2.31 22.07 6.70
C ALA A 277 -3.02 21.28 5.57
N ASN A 278 -2.72 21.57 4.31
CA ASN A 278 -3.24 20.87 3.15
C ASN A 278 -2.31 19.76 2.63
N SER A 279 -1.40 19.26 3.47
CA SER A 279 -0.54 18.11 3.14
C SER A 279 -1.36 16.85 2.92
N PHE A 280 -0.70 15.78 2.47
CA PHE A 280 -1.31 14.45 2.35
C PHE A 280 -1.90 13.99 3.69
N GLU A 281 -1.18 14.22 4.77
CA GLU A 281 -1.57 13.87 6.14
C GLU A 281 -2.69 14.78 6.66
N GLY A 282 -2.70 16.06 6.28
CA GLY A 282 -3.77 17.00 6.62
C GLY A 282 -5.10 16.69 5.92
N ASN A 283 -5.05 16.03 4.77
CA ASN A 283 -6.22 15.55 4.03
C ASN A 283 -6.57 14.08 4.32
N ALA A 284 -5.91 13.47 5.29
CA ALA A 284 -6.15 12.08 5.64
C ALA A 284 -7.54 11.85 6.25
N SER A 285 -7.98 10.60 6.25
CA SER A 285 -9.26 10.21 6.84
C SER A 285 -9.22 8.84 7.50
N LEU A 286 -9.88 8.74 8.65
CA LEU A 286 -10.20 7.48 9.33
C LEU A 286 -11.64 7.06 9.03
N GLY A 287 -11.87 5.74 8.90
CA GLY A 287 -13.18 5.13 8.77
C GLY A 287 -13.24 3.78 9.44
N GLY A 288 -14.41 3.14 9.37
CA GLY A 288 -14.64 1.80 9.89
C GLY A 288 -15.17 1.75 11.32
N SER A 289 -15.48 0.54 11.77
CA SER A 289 -16.16 0.27 13.04
C SER A 289 -15.25 0.36 14.28
N TYR A 290 -13.92 0.33 14.11
CA TYR A 290 -13.01 0.50 15.24
C TYR A 290 -12.91 1.97 15.62
N TYR A 291 -13.16 2.29 16.89
CA TYR A 291 -13.08 3.64 17.41
C TYR A 291 -12.28 3.67 18.71
N SER A 292 -11.33 4.59 18.79
CA SER A 292 -10.65 5.00 20.01
C SER A 292 -10.47 6.52 19.99
N ASN A 293 -10.55 7.14 21.16
CA ASN A 293 -10.20 8.55 21.34
C ASN A 293 -8.68 8.79 21.38
N ASN A 294 -7.91 7.73 21.62
CA ASN A 294 -6.45 7.78 21.60
C ASN A 294 -5.95 7.42 20.19
N ILE A 295 -5.24 8.33 19.55
CA ILE A 295 -4.72 8.14 18.20
C ILE A 295 -3.67 7.02 18.13
N ASP A 296 -2.95 6.78 19.22
CA ASP A 296 -1.90 5.76 19.26
C ASP A 296 -2.45 4.32 19.13
N ASP A 297 -3.73 4.11 19.45
CA ASP A 297 -4.39 2.81 19.31
C ASP A 297 -4.60 2.38 17.83
N TYR A 298 -4.39 3.30 16.89
CA TYR A 298 -4.44 3.03 15.44
C TYR A 298 -3.07 2.74 14.85
N TYR A 299 -1.98 2.91 15.60
CA TYR A 299 -0.64 2.70 15.08
C TYR A 299 -0.26 1.24 15.09
N LEU A 300 0.56 0.89 14.10
CA LEU A 300 1.08 -0.46 13.93
C LEU A 300 2.60 -0.42 13.90
N THR A 301 3.21 -1.41 14.52
CA THR A 301 4.65 -1.63 14.43
C THR A 301 5.00 -2.39 13.16
N PRO A 302 6.28 -2.39 12.73
CA PRO A 302 6.72 -3.26 11.64
C PRO A 302 6.43 -4.74 11.88
N TYR A 303 6.45 -5.18 13.13
CA TYR A 303 6.14 -6.56 13.50
C TYR A 303 4.68 -6.90 13.22
N ASP A 304 3.74 -6.03 13.60
CA ASP A 304 2.30 -6.21 13.37
C ASP A 304 1.95 -6.33 11.88
N LEU A 305 2.70 -5.63 11.03
CA LEU A 305 2.53 -5.66 9.57
C LEU A 305 3.23 -6.83 8.88
N GLY A 306 3.92 -7.69 9.65
CA GLY A 306 4.71 -8.79 9.10
C GLY A 306 6.04 -8.35 8.48
N TYR A 307 6.53 -7.16 8.85
CA TYR A 307 7.82 -6.60 8.40
C TYR A 307 8.95 -6.88 9.39
N GLY A 308 8.75 -7.73 10.39
CA GLY A 308 9.77 -8.06 11.39
C GLY A 308 11.11 -8.51 10.78
N ALA A 309 11.07 -9.24 9.66
CA ALA A 309 12.26 -9.63 8.93
C ALA A 309 13.09 -8.47 8.37
N PHE A 310 12.47 -7.30 8.17
CA PHE A 310 13.14 -6.08 7.68
C PHE A 310 13.81 -5.30 8.81
N VAL A 311 13.38 -5.46 10.05
CA VAL A 311 14.00 -4.80 11.20
C VAL A 311 15.40 -5.36 11.42
N LYS A 312 16.41 -4.51 11.27
CA LYS A 312 17.81 -4.86 11.44
C LYS A 312 18.49 -3.87 12.39
N PHE A 313 19.08 -4.40 13.44
CA PHE A 313 19.80 -3.62 14.46
C PHE A 313 21.30 -3.51 14.17
N ASP A 314 21.70 -3.63 12.91
CA ASP A 314 23.07 -3.53 12.44
C ASP A 314 23.54 -2.09 12.13
N HIS A 315 22.66 -1.12 12.31
CA HIS A 315 22.92 0.31 12.17
C HIS A 315 22.05 1.12 13.15
N ASP A 316 22.33 2.40 13.29
CA ASP A 316 21.55 3.31 14.09
C ASP A 316 20.44 3.97 13.25
N PHE A 317 19.18 3.91 13.72
CA PHE A 317 18.05 4.51 13.06
C PHE A 317 17.01 5.09 14.04
N ILE A 318 16.15 5.99 13.57
CA ILE A 318 15.07 6.55 14.36
C ILE A 318 14.11 5.42 14.77
N GLY A 319 13.79 5.32 16.07
CA GLY A 319 12.90 4.30 16.63
C GLY A 319 13.58 2.98 16.98
N ARG A 320 14.90 2.85 16.79
CA ARG A 320 15.66 1.64 17.11
C ARG A 320 15.44 1.16 18.53
N GLU A 321 15.64 2.04 19.52
CA GLU A 321 15.51 1.67 20.95
C GLU A 321 14.10 1.16 21.28
N ALA A 322 13.06 1.76 20.69
CA ALA A 322 11.68 1.32 20.90
C ALA A 322 11.45 -0.07 20.30
N LEU A 323 11.96 -0.32 19.08
CA LEU A 323 11.83 -1.63 18.43
C LEU A 323 12.66 -2.72 19.12
N GLU A 324 13.85 -2.40 19.63
CA GLU A 324 14.67 -3.35 20.42
C GLU A 324 13.93 -3.80 21.70
N LYS A 325 13.26 -2.88 22.39
CA LYS A 325 12.50 -3.18 23.60
C LYS A 325 11.36 -4.18 23.37
N ILE A 326 10.73 -4.11 22.21
CA ILE A 326 9.54 -4.94 21.89
C ILE A 326 9.88 -6.15 21.02
N ALA A 327 11.10 -6.29 20.50
CA ALA A 327 11.48 -7.32 19.53
C ALA A 327 11.16 -8.77 20.01
N GLY A 328 11.27 -9.03 21.32
CA GLY A 328 10.97 -10.32 21.92
C GLY A 328 9.55 -10.46 22.48
N SER A 329 8.71 -9.44 22.34
CA SER A 329 7.34 -9.44 22.84
C SER A 329 6.36 -10.06 21.84
N PRO A 330 5.19 -10.57 22.27
CA PRO A 330 4.13 -10.91 21.33
C PRO A 330 3.65 -9.69 20.56
N HIS A 331 3.50 -9.84 19.24
CA HIS A 331 2.99 -8.81 18.34
C HIS A 331 1.70 -9.28 17.67
N LYS A 332 0.91 -8.36 17.16
CA LYS A 332 -0.20 -8.74 16.28
C LYS A 332 0.34 -9.48 15.07
N ILE A 333 -0.45 -10.42 14.60
CA ILE A 333 -0.11 -11.24 13.45
C ILE A 333 -1.01 -10.81 12.29
N LYS A 334 -0.41 -10.45 11.17
CA LYS A 334 -1.13 -10.17 9.95
C LYS A 334 -1.73 -11.46 9.40
N VAL A 335 -3.02 -11.43 9.10
CA VAL A 335 -3.79 -12.55 8.56
C VAL A 335 -4.72 -12.08 7.46
N THR A 336 -5.25 -13.01 6.66
CA THR A 336 -6.44 -12.77 5.86
C THR A 336 -7.65 -13.32 6.60
N LEU A 337 -8.77 -12.60 6.58
CA LEU A 337 -10.06 -13.10 7.02
C LEU A 337 -10.89 -13.41 5.78
N GLU A 338 -11.43 -14.61 5.70
CA GLU A 338 -12.45 -15.00 4.75
C GLU A 338 -13.82 -14.74 5.38
N LEU A 339 -14.60 -13.83 4.81
CA LEU A 339 -15.92 -13.48 5.30
C LEU A 339 -16.94 -14.54 4.89
N ASN A 340 -17.92 -14.81 5.77
CA ASN A 340 -18.96 -15.80 5.53
C ASN A 340 -19.88 -15.37 4.38
N ASP A 341 -20.04 -16.22 3.36
CA ASP A 341 -20.78 -15.92 2.14
C ASP A 341 -22.26 -15.60 2.40
N ALA A 342 -22.90 -16.28 3.36
CA ALA A 342 -24.31 -16.03 3.68
C ALA A 342 -24.51 -14.68 4.37
N ASP A 343 -23.63 -14.32 5.31
CA ASP A 343 -23.67 -13.04 6.02
C ASP A 343 -23.38 -11.87 5.07
N VAL A 344 -22.40 -12.02 4.15
CA VAL A 344 -22.13 -11.05 3.08
C VAL A 344 -23.34 -10.90 2.17
N THR A 345 -23.96 -11.99 1.76
CA THR A 345 -25.16 -11.98 0.92
C THR A 345 -26.31 -11.23 1.63
N GLN A 346 -26.52 -11.50 2.91
CA GLN A 346 -27.56 -10.81 3.70
C GLN A 346 -27.25 -9.31 3.85
N THR A 347 -25.98 -8.96 4.05
CA THR A 347 -25.52 -7.57 4.11
C THR A 347 -25.83 -6.82 2.81
N ILE A 348 -25.56 -7.44 1.65
CA ILE A 348 -25.90 -6.88 0.33
C ILE A 348 -27.42 -6.82 0.13
N ALA A 349 -28.16 -7.85 0.50
CA ALA A 349 -29.63 -7.89 0.38
C ALA A 349 -30.30 -6.80 1.21
N SER A 350 -29.71 -6.35 2.31
CA SER A 350 -30.22 -5.26 3.13
C SER A 350 -30.37 -3.94 2.36
N GLN A 351 -29.64 -3.77 1.23
CA GLN A 351 -29.74 -2.57 0.38
C GLN A 351 -31.12 -2.41 -0.26
N PHE A 352 -31.89 -3.49 -0.36
CA PHE A 352 -33.30 -3.47 -0.85
C PHE A 352 -34.33 -3.22 0.26
N GLY A 353 -33.87 -3.13 1.51
CA GLY A 353 -34.69 -2.83 2.69
C GLY A 353 -34.94 -1.34 2.89
N LYS A 354 -35.61 -1.03 4.02
CA LYS A 354 -35.84 0.36 4.43
C LYS A 354 -34.52 1.02 4.83
N GLU A 355 -34.47 2.36 4.72
CA GLU A 355 -33.27 3.14 4.95
C GLU A 355 -32.53 2.81 6.28
N HIS A 356 -33.29 2.72 7.37
CA HIS A 356 -32.78 2.43 8.71
C HIS A 356 -32.37 0.96 8.94
N GLU A 357 -32.65 0.06 7.99
CA GLU A 357 -32.29 -1.36 8.03
C GLU A 357 -31.06 -1.67 7.18
N ARG A 358 -30.67 -0.75 6.30
CA ARG A 358 -29.57 -0.96 5.36
C ARG A 358 -28.21 -0.98 6.08
N ALA A 359 -27.44 -2.02 5.84
CA ALA A 359 -26.05 -2.07 6.24
C ALA A 359 -25.20 -1.07 5.41
N LYS A 360 -24.01 -0.75 5.89
CA LYS A 360 -23.04 -0.03 5.08
C LYS A 360 -22.82 -0.75 3.75
N TYR A 361 -22.88 0.00 2.65
CA TYR A 361 -22.72 -0.58 1.32
C TYR A 361 -21.40 -1.36 1.18
N ILE A 362 -21.46 -2.51 0.53
CA ILE A 362 -20.26 -3.28 0.14
C ILE A 362 -20.06 -3.12 -1.36
N ASP A 363 -19.06 -2.34 -1.74
CA ASP A 363 -18.69 -2.16 -3.14
C ASP A 363 -17.77 -3.29 -3.61
N PHE A 364 -17.95 -3.71 -4.86
CA PHE A 364 -17.12 -4.71 -5.52
C PHE A 364 -16.22 -4.01 -6.57
N PRO A 365 -14.95 -4.38 -6.67
CA PRO A 365 -14.22 -5.38 -5.88
C PRO A 365 -13.57 -4.83 -4.60
N SER A 366 -13.75 -3.56 -4.25
CA SER A 366 -13.09 -2.95 -3.09
C SER A 366 -14.05 -2.09 -2.28
N ALA A 367 -14.29 -2.48 -1.03
CA ALA A 367 -15.16 -1.78 -0.09
C ALA A 367 -14.36 -0.91 0.88
N VAL A 368 -13.55 0.01 0.34
CA VAL A 368 -12.69 0.92 1.09
C VAL A 368 -13.20 2.35 0.94
N TYR A 369 -13.55 3.00 2.03
CA TYR A 369 -14.23 4.30 2.04
C TYR A 369 -13.46 5.43 2.71
N SER A 370 -12.29 5.14 3.27
CA SER A 370 -11.38 6.12 3.86
C SER A 370 -9.94 5.83 3.45
N MET A 371 -9.05 6.78 3.69
CA MET A 371 -7.61 6.52 3.47
C MET A 371 -7.08 5.44 4.41
N TYR A 372 -7.58 5.44 5.65
CA TYR A 372 -7.21 4.49 6.70
C TYR A 372 -8.48 3.87 7.29
N PRO A 373 -8.98 2.77 6.72
CA PRO A 373 -10.09 2.03 7.30
C PRO A 373 -9.58 1.15 8.46
N PHE A 374 -10.32 1.16 9.56
CA PHE A 374 -10.10 0.28 10.70
C PHE A 374 -11.44 -0.30 11.14
N ASP A 375 -11.61 -1.59 10.93
CA ASP A 375 -12.80 -2.30 11.36
C ASP A 375 -12.47 -3.27 12.48
N ARG A 376 -13.37 -3.40 13.47
CA ARG A 376 -13.18 -4.29 14.61
C ARG A 376 -13.27 -5.75 14.17
N VAL A 377 -12.36 -6.55 14.70
CA VAL A 377 -12.45 -8.01 14.66
C VAL A 377 -12.64 -8.49 16.10
N MET A 378 -13.71 -9.22 16.35
CA MET A 378 -14.13 -9.66 17.67
C MET A 378 -14.01 -11.18 17.81
N LYS A 379 -13.69 -11.64 19.01
CA LYS A 379 -13.77 -13.06 19.38
C LYS A 379 -14.31 -13.17 20.82
N ASP A 380 -15.40 -13.92 20.98
CA ASP A 380 -16.05 -14.16 22.27
C ASP A 380 -16.33 -12.84 23.06
N GLY A 381 -16.84 -11.82 22.35
CA GLY A 381 -17.16 -10.51 22.90
C GLY A 381 -15.95 -9.61 23.20
N LYS A 382 -14.72 -10.05 22.88
CA LYS A 382 -13.48 -9.28 23.09
C LYS A 382 -12.92 -8.79 21.75
N LEU A 383 -12.24 -7.66 21.78
CA LEU A 383 -11.48 -7.16 20.61
C LEU A 383 -10.32 -8.12 20.36
N ALA A 384 -10.33 -8.78 19.20
CA ALA A 384 -9.27 -9.68 18.74
C ALA A 384 -8.22 -8.95 17.90
N GLY A 385 -8.58 -7.81 17.31
CA GLY A 385 -7.71 -6.99 16.47
C GLY A 385 -8.48 -6.10 15.51
N VAL A 386 -7.81 -5.63 14.48
CA VAL A 386 -8.37 -4.71 13.50
C VAL A 386 -8.15 -5.19 12.08
N SER A 387 -9.12 -4.91 11.22
CA SER A 387 -9.06 -5.11 9.78
C SER A 387 -8.86 -3.76 9.08
N THR A 388 -8.11 -3.75 7.98
CA THR A 388 -7.73 -2.50 7.29
C THR A 388 -8.04 -2.48 5.79
N TRP A 389 -8.46 -3.59 5.19
CA TRP A 389 -8.72 -3.63 3.76
C TRP A 389 -9.71 -4.71 3.39
N VAL A 390 -10.88 -4.31 2.89
CA VAL A 390 -11.99 -5.21 2.54
C VAL A 390 -12.23 -5.20 1.04
N GLY A 391 -12.42 -6.37 0.45
CA GLY A 391 -12.79 -6.46 -0.95
C GLY A 391 -13.02 -7.89 -1.42
N TYR A 392 -13.41 -8.02 -2.69
CA TYR A 392 -13.77 -9.28 -3.31
C TYR A 392 -12.72 -9.73 -4.33
N SER A 393 -12.22 -10.96 -4.18
CA SER A 393 -11.46 -11.64 -5.21
C SER A 393 -12.39 -12.50 -6.07
N SER A 394 -12.49 -12.17 -7.35
CA SER A 394 -13.21 -12.98 -8.33
C SER A 394 -12.50 -14.30 -8.62
N ASN A 395 -11.18 -14.33 -8.47
CA ASN A 395 -10.37 -15.53 -8.64
C ASN A 395 -10.69 -16.56 -7.56
N GLU A 396 -10.76 -16.10 -6.32
CA GLU A 396 -11.03 -16.95 -5.16
C GLU A 396 -12.54 -17.06 -4.84
N ARG A 397 -13.38 -16.22 -5.44
CA ARG A 397 -14.83 -16.12 -5.21
C ARG A 397 -15.18 -15.85 -3.74
N LYS A 398 -14.36 -15.02 -3.08
CA LYS A 398 -14.50 -14.72 -1.65
C LYS A 398 -14.40 -13.23 -1.38
N MET A 399 -15.19 -12.79 -0.40
CA MET A 399 -14.99 -11.51 0.24
C MET A 399 -13.90 -11.69 1.31
N LEU A 400 -12.82 -10.94 1.16
CA LEU A 400 -11.62 -11.05 1.97
C LEU A 400 -11.33 -9.72 2.68
N THR A 401 -10.63 -9.80 3.80
CA THR A 401 -10.06 -8.62 4.42
C THR A 401 -8.70 -8.92 5.06
N LEU A 402 -7.79 -7.93 5.02
CA LEU A 402 -6.50 -8.01 5.68
C LEU A 402 -6.63 -7.48 7.12
N ALA A 403 -6.23 -8.29 8.09
CA ALA A 403 -6.35 -7.96 9.50
C ALA A 403 -5.05 -8.20 10.26
N MET A 404 -4.88 -7.48 11.38
CA MET A 404 -3.83 -7.66 12.36
C MET A 404 -4.50 -8.10 13.66
N LEU A 405 -4.29 -9.36 14.04
CA LEU A 405 -4.91 -9.99 15.21
C LEU A 405 -3.91 -10.27 16.31
N ASP A 406 -4.37 -10.24 17.55
CA ASP A 406 -3.58 -10.71 18.68
C ASP A 406 -3.22 -12.20 18.48
N PRO A 407 -2.01 -12.63 18.85
CA PRO A 407 -1.47 -13.97 18.51
C PRO A 407 -2.38 -15.14 18.86
N GLN A 408 -3.09 -15.04 19.98
CA GLN A 408 -4.01 -16.08 20.45
C GLN A 408 -5.21 -16.31 19.51
N TYR A 409 -5.55 -15.33 18.65
CA TYR A 409 -6.68 -15.41 17.73
C TYR A 409 -6.25 -15.60 16.27
N ALA A 410 -4.95 -15.53 15.98
CA ALA A 410 -4.42 -15.48 14.62
C ALA A 410 -4.18 -16.86 13.96
N LYS A 411 -4.52 -17.97 14.66
CA LYS A 411 -4.33 -19.31 14.10
C LYS A 411 -5.32 -19.54 12.94
N PRO A 412 -4.86 -20.00 11.78
CA PRO A 412 -5.75 -20.39 10.67
C PRO A 412 -6.84 -21.37 11.12
N GLY A 413 -8.07 -21.15 10.65
CA GLY A 413 -9.26 -21.89 11.04
C GLY A 413 -9.99 -21.32 12.28
N THR A 414 -9.44 -20.30 12.95
CA THR A 414 -10.13 -19.62 14.05
C THR A 414 -11.33 -18.83 13.51
N GLU A 415 -12.50 -19.06 14.08
CA GLU A 415 -13.69 -18.26 13.79
C GLU A 415 -13.66 -16.95 14.59
N VAL A 416 -13.93 -15.85 13.90
CA VAL A 416 -14.01 -14.50 14.46
C VAL A 416 -15.21 -13.76 13.89
N THR A 417 -15.56 -12.62 14.46
CA THR A 417 -16.61 -11.73 13.96
C THR A 417 -16.00 -10.44 13.42
N PHE A 418 -16.22 -10.17 12.16
CA PHE A 418 -15.88 -8.90 11.53
C PHE A 418 -17.07 -7.93 11.67
N VAL A 419 -16.82 -6.75 12.23
CA VAL A 419 -17.87 -5.74 12.44
C VAL A 419 -17.83 -4.73 11.31
N TRP A 420 -18.88 -4.66 10.50
CA TRP A 420 -18.97 -3.81 9.33
C TRP A 420 -19.89 -2.61 9.56
N GLY A 421 -19.38 -1.41 9.26
CA GLY A 421 -20.10 -0.14 9.43
C GLY A 421 -19.77 0.58 10.74
N GLU A 422 -19.81 1.91 10.72
CA GLU A 422 -19.61 2.77 11.87
C GLU A 422 -20.76 2.60 12.89
N GLU A 423 -20.44 2.65 14.20
CA GLU A 423 -21.37 2.33 15.28
C GLU A 423 -22.66 3.17 15.25
N ASN A 424 -22.52 4.47 14.99
CA ASN A 424 -23.67 5.39 14.90
C ASN A 424 -24.22 5.51 13.48
N GLY A 425 -23.82 4.63 12.57
CA GLY A 425 -24.24 4.64 11.18
C GLY A 425 -23.85 5.90 10.41
N GLY A 426 -22.99 6.75 11.00
CA GLY A 426 -22.62 8.05 10.48
C GLY A 426 -21.21 8.11 9.93
N SER A 427 -21.07 8.82 8.82
CA SER A 427 -19.78 9.24 8.29
C SER A 427 -19.92 10.57 7.59
N LYS A 428 -18.92 11.44 7.70
CA LYS A 428 -18.88 12.69 6.92
C LYS A 428 -18.34 12.50 5.50
N LYS A 429 -18.03 11.25 5.12
CA LYS A 429 -17.56 10.92 3.78
C LYS A 429 -18.75 10.84 2.81
N PRO A 430 -18.75 11.57 1.69
CA PRO A 430 -19.86 11.61 0.76
C PRO A 430 -20.27 10.25 0.18
N THR A 431 -19.35 9.29 0.19
CA THR A 431 -19.57 7.94 -0.33
C THR A 431 -20.06 6.95 0.73
N VAL A 432 -20.32 7.40 1.97
CA VAL A 432 -20.81 6.56 3.06
C VAL A 432 -22.16 7.10 3.51
N GLU A 433 -23.20 6.40 3.15
CA GLU A 433 -24.57 6.72 3.54
C GLU A 433 -24.86 6.35 4.99
N SER A 434 -25.93 6.87 5.56
CA SER A 434 -26.45 6.40 6.85
C SER A 434 -26.73 4.91 6.78
N HIS A 435 -26.30 4.16 7.78
CA HIS A 435 -26.34 2.70 7.74
C HIS A 435 -26.44 2.08 9.14
N LYS A 436 -26.88 0.83 9.17
CA LYS A 436 -26.84 -0.02 10.34
C LYS A 436 -25.49 -0.77 10.37
N GLN A 437 -24.85 -0.79 11.54
CA GLN A 437 -23.69 -1.65 11.78
C GLN A 437 -24.15 -3.12 11.81
N VAL A 438 -23.38 -4.00 11.17
CA VAL A 438 -23.68 -5.44 11.12
C VAL A 438 -22.45 -6.26 11.50
N GLU A 439 -22.69 -7.46 11.99
CA GLU A 439 -21.66 -8.46 12.27
C GLU A 439 -21.64 -9.50 11.16
N ILE A 440 -20.45 -9.81 10.69
CA ILE A 440 -20.17 -10.80 9.64
C ILE A 440 -19.24 -11.84 10.22
N ARG A 441 -19.65 -13.09 10.24
CA ARG A 441 -18.76 -14.19 10.62
C ARG A 441 -17.58 -14.26 9.67
N ALA A 442 -16.42 -14.64 10.17
CA ALA A 442 -15.21 -14.78 9.38
C ALA A 442 -14.32 -15.89 9.90
N VAL A 443 -13.47 -16.42 9.02
CA VAL A 443 -12.48 -17.43 9.40
C VAL A 443 -11.08 -16.87 9.12
N VAL A 444 -10.18 -17.05 10.06
CA VAL A 444 -8.77 -16.69 9.91
C VAL A 444 -8.11 -17.61 8.89
N CYS A 445 -7.51 -17.04 7.88
CA CYS A 445 -6.78 -17.70 6.81
C CYS A 445 -5.32 -17.24 6.75
N PRO A 446 -4.44 -18.01 6.11
CA PRO A 446 -3.07 -17.58 5.87
C PRO A 446 -2.99 -16.29 5.04
N VAL A 447 -1.92 -15.52 5.21
CA VAL A 447 -1.57 -14.39 4.38
C VAL A 447 -0.19 -14.62 3.72
N PRO A 448 -0.05 -14.44 2.40
CA PRO A 448 -1.07 -14.21 1.36
C PRO A 448 -2.18 -15.28 1.34
N TYR A 449 -3.40 -14.89 0.96
CA TYR A 449 -4.53 -15.82 0.91
C TYR A 449 -4.35 -16.90 -0.18
N VAL A 450 -3.87 -16.49 -1.35
CA VAL A 450 -3.69 -17.39 -2.50
C VAL A 450 -2.52 -18.34 -2.25
N ALA A 451 -2.79 -19.65 -2.32
CA ALA A 451 -1.79 -20.69 -2.02
C ALA A 451 -0.57 -20.62 -2.96
N SER A 452 -0.77 -20.41 -4.26
CA SER A 452 0.33 -20.30 -5.24
C SER A 452 1.24 -19.09 -4.95
N VAL A 453 0.69 -17.99 -4.43
CA VAL A 453 1.47 -16.82 -4.03
C VAL A 453 2.40 -17.16 -2.86
N ARG A 454 1.94 -17.95 -1.91
CA ARG A 454 2.78 -18.40 -0.79
C ARG A 454 3.88 -19.37 -1.23
N THR A 455 3.55 -20.37 -2.05
CA THR A 455 4.43 -21.51 -2.35
C THR A 455 5.24 -21.32 -3.62
N GLN A 456 4.64 -20.86 -4.70
CA GLN A 456 5.30 -20.74 -6.01
C GLN A 456 5.98 -19.40 -6.21
N TYR A 457 5.44 -18.33 -5.61
CA TYR A 457 6.03 -17.00 -5.72
C TYR A 457 6.98 -16.68 -4.57
N ALA A 458 6.58 -16.89 -3.30
CA ALA A 458 7.32 -16.45 -2.12
C ALA A 458 8.29 -17.52 -1.59
N ASP A 459 7.79 -18.68 -1.17
CA ASP A 459 8.57 -19.67 -0.45
C ASP A 459 9.39 -20.55 -1.40
N GLY A 460 10.65 -20.16 -1.66
CA GLY A 460 11.53 -20.87 -2.58
C GLY A 460 11.14 -20.79 -4.06
N GLY A 461 10.06 -20.04 -4.36
CA GLY A 461 9.53 -19.83 -5.70
C GLY A 461 10.26 -18.72 -6.47
N TRP A 462 9.57 -18.10 -7.41
CA TRP A 462 10.13 -17.11 -8.32
C TRP A 462 10.83 -15.93 -7.59
N ARG A 463 10.28 -15.48 -6.46
CA ARG A 463 10.87 -14.41 -5.66
C ARG A 463 12.26 -14.77 -5.13
N ALA A 464 12.47 -16.03 -4.73
CA ALA A 464 13.74 -16.50 -4.18
C ALA A 464 14.73 -16.94 -5.27
N THR A 465 14.28 -17.73 -6.26
CA THR A 465 15.15 -18.41 -7.22
C THR A 465 15.35 -17.64 -8.52
N GLY A 466 14.39 -16.81 -8.92
CA GLY A 466 14.39 -16.19 -10.23
C GLY A 466 13.98 -17.08 -11.39
N LYS A 467 13.64 -18.33 -11.11
CA LYS A 467 13.16 -19.30 -12.10
C LYS A 467 11.66 -19.46 -11.96
N LEU A 468 10.97 -19.59 -13.08
CA LEU A 468 9.55 -19.93 -13.14
C LEU A 468 9.38 -21.43 -12.95
#